data_5b9c13a4bbf22a301f08f60ab0651ffe
#
_entry.id   5b9c13a4bbf22a301f08f60ab0651ffe
#
_cell.length_a   1.000
_cell.length_b   1.000
_cell.length_c   1.000
_cell.angle_alpha   90.00
_cell.angle_beta   90.00
_cell.angle_gamma   90.00
#
_symmetry.space_group_name_H-M   'P 1'
#
loop_
_entity.id
_entity.type
_entity.pdbx_description
1 polymer ?
#
loop_
_entity_poly.entity_id
_entity_poly.type
_entity_poly.pdbx_seq_one_letter_code
_entity_poly.pdbx_strand_id
1 'polypeptide(L)'
;MNALTRDLIKLVDMTEEMMKEKEQKEGTAYREKLHLMPPVGWLNDPNGLCQLNGIYHAFFQYSPFNAEGGVKMWGHYTSEDMIDWEYQGVKLYPDQPFDCHGVYSGSAFIEDDKMYVYYTGNVKLEDGDFDYINTGRESNTVLVVSEDGKTFGSKKELMRNMDYPSDLTCHVRDPKVWKDGDIYYMIQGARTKEDVGQALIFESKDKINWKFRSRVESEKPFGYMWECPDYFEVDGTKILSASVQGLEGGVWDDRNVYQSGYFMVDGNILDDYKLSEYMLWDYGFDFYAPQSFETEDGRRVHISWMGMPDCEEYTN
;
A
#
# COMPACT_ATOMS: atom_id res chain seq x y z
N MET A 1 1.94 23.13 -8.29
CA MET A 1 3.27 22.55 -7.91
C MET A 1 3.99 23.55 -7.02
N ASN A 2 4.28 23.19 -5.78
CA ASN A 2 4.98 24.05 -4.82
C ASN A 2 6.53 23.95 -5.00
N ALA A 3 7.30 24.73 -4.20
CA ALA A 3 8.76 24.74 -4.31
C ALA A 3 9.39 23.40 -3.91
N LEU A 4 8.88 22.77 -2.85
CA LEU A 4 9.37 21.48 -2.36
C LEU A 4 9.20 20.39 -3.44
N THR A 5 8.01 20.30 -4.07
CA THR A 5 7.78 19.34 -5.17
C THR A 5 8.78 19.52 -6.29
N ARG A 6 9.06 20.76 -6.71
CA ARG A 6 10.03 21.03 -7.79
C ARG A 6 11.46 20.61 -7.43
N ASP A 7 11.84 20.80 -6.18
CA ASP A 7 13.20 20.43 -5.74
C ASP A 7 13.31 18.90 -5.57
N LEU A 8 12.26 18.24 -5.06
CA LEU A 8 12.19 16.77 -5.01
C LEU A 8 12.28 16.14 -6.41
N ILE A 9 11.51 16.65 -7.39
CA ILE A 9 11.59 16.19 -8.78
C ILE A 9 13.05 16.27 -9.28
N LYS A 10 13.70 17.42 -9.13
CA LYS A 10 15.09 17.59 -9.58
C LYS A 10 16.05 16.62 -8.91
N LEU A 11 15.91 16.41 -7.60
CA LEU A 11 16.76 15.49 -6.86
C LEU A 11 16.56 14.04 -7.32
N VAL A 12 15.32 13.62 -7.54
CA VAL A 12 14.98 12.29 -8.08
C VAL A 12 15.60 12.13 -9.47
N ASP A 13 15.30 13.06 -10.40
CA ASP A 13 15.81 13.01 -11.77
C ASP A 13 17.35 12.93 -11.81
N MET A 14 18.03 13.74 -11.00
CA MET A 14 19.49 13.71 -10.90
C MET A 14 20.01 12.37 -10.38
N THR A 15 19.35 11.80 -9.36
CA THR A 15 19.76 10.53 -8.76
C THR A 15 19.56 9.37 -9.74
N GLU A 16 18.44 9.33 -10.43
CA GLU A 16 18.15 8.31 -11.44
C GLU A 16 19.10 8.42 -12.65
N GLU A 17 19.41 9.64 -13.10
CA GLU A 17 20.37 9.85 -14.21
C GLU A 17 21.80 9.42 -13.81
N MET A 18 22.24 9.72 -12.60
CA MET A 18 23.54 9.26 -12.09
C MET A 18 23.63 7.72 -12.07
N MET A 19 22.55 7.03 -11.66
CA MET A 19 22.50 5.57 -11.68
C MET A 19 22.54 5.03 -13.10
N LYS A 20 21.77 5.61 -14.01
CA LYS A 20 21.76 5.23 -15.41
C LYS A 20 23.14 5.39 -16.07
N GLU A 21 23.86 6.50 -15.79
CA GLU A 21 25.23 6.67 -16.24
C GLU A 21 26.18 5.62 -15.65
N LYS A 22 26.00 5.25 -14.39
CA LYS A 22 26.77 4.18 -13.75
C LYS A 22 26.55 2.84 -14.44
N GLU A 23 25.31 2.47 -14.68
CA GLU A 23 24.96 1.22 -15.38
C GLU A 23 25.52 1.16 -16.81
N GLN A 24 25.53 2.28 -17.53
CA GLN A 24 26.16 2.36 -18.85
C GLN A 24 27.66 2.07 -18.82
N LYS A 25 28.34 2.40 -17.73
CA LYS A 25 29.79 2.19 -17.56
C LYS A 25 30.11 0.81 -16.99
N GLU A 26 29.33 0.34 -16.02
CA GLU A 26 29.62 -0.86 -15.23
C GLU A 26 28.78 -2.08 -15.65
N GLY A 27 27.71 -1.86 -16.43
CA GLY A 27 26.77 -2.89 -16.87
C GLY A 27 25.58 -3.08 -15.93
N THR A 28 24.65 -3.92 -16.34
CA THR A 28 23.35 -4.17 -15.67
C THR A 28 23.23 -5.60 -15.17
N ALA A 29 24.33 -6.22 -14.72
CA ALA A 29 24.39 -7.65 -14.38
C ALA A 29 23.39 -8.05 -13.27
N TYR A 30 23.02 -7.13 -12.40
CA TYR A 30 22.08 -7.37 -11.28
C TYR A 30 20.67 -6.83 -11.55
N ARG A 31 20.38 -6.31 -12.74
CA ARG A 31 19.04 -5.91 -13.12
C ARG A 31 18.21 -7.14 -13.48
N GLU A 32 17.10 -7.29 -12.78
CA GLU A 32 16.12 -8.33 -13.10
C GLU A 32 15.47 -8.05 -14.47
N LYS A 33 15.06 -9.10 -15.15
CA LYS A 33 14.41 -9.01 -16.47
C LYS A 33 12.91 -9.20 -16.40
N LEU A 34 12.43 -9.89 -15.38
CA LEU A 34 11.01 -10.22 -15.21
C LEU A 34 10.36 -9.48 -14.04
N HIS A 35 11.14 -9.20 -12.98
CA HIS A 35 10.63 -8.49 -11.82
C HIS A 35 10.82 -6.98 -12.01
N LEU A 36 9.85 -6.20 -11.53
CA LEU A 36 9.95 -4.76 -11.50
C LEU A 36 10.95 -4.34 -10.40
N MET A 37 11.95 -3.59 -10.79
CA MET A 37 12.95 -3.02 -9.90
C MET A 37 12.86 -1.50 -9.89
N PRO A 38 13.25 -0.82 -8.80
CA PRO A 38 13.34 0.62 -8.83
C PRO A 38 14.48 1.05 -9.76
N PRO A 39 14.44 2.25 -10.36
CA PRO A 39 15.57 2.79 -11.12
C PRO A 39 16.85 2.87 -10.28
N VAL A 40 16.72 3.24 -9.00
CA VAL A 40 17.80 3.33 -8.02
C VAL A 40 17.21 3.26 -6.60
N GLY A 41 18.02 2.94 -5.61
CA GLY A 41 17.62 2.96 -4.21
C GLY A 41 16.70 1.81 -3.82
N TRP A 42 15.62 2.11 -3.09
CA TRP A 42 14.73 1.15 -2.46
C TRP A 42 13.34 1.12 -3.08
N LEU A 43 12.81 -0.10 -3.23
CA LEU A 43 11.40 -0.38 -3.57
C LEU A 43 10.82 -1.30 -2.50
N ASN A 44 9.58 -1.04 -2.09
CA ASN A 44 8.79 -1.99 -1.30
C ASN A 44 7.36 -2.12 -1.86
N ASP A 45 6.32 -2.01 -1.06
CA ASP A 45 4.94 -2.35 -1.37
C ASP A 45 4.48 -1.92 -2.76
N PRO A 46 3.86 -2.83 -3.53
CA PRO A 46 3.08 -2.45 -4.70
C PRO A 46 1.87 -1.62 -4.28
N ASN A 47 1.53 -0.61 -5.05
CA ASN A 47 0.47 0.34 -4.75
C ASN A 47 -0.33 0.69 -5.99
N GLY A 48 -1.54 1.18 -5.81
CA GLY A 48 -2.34 1.77 -6.87
C GLY A 48 -2.51 0.88 -8.10
N LEU A 49 -2.48 -0.45 -7.91
CA LEU A 49 -2.62 -1.41 -9.00
C LEU A 49 -3.99 -1.28 -9.65
N CYS A 50 -4.02 -1.13 -10.96
CA CYS A 50 -5.27 -1.02 -11.72
C CYS A 50 -5.04 -1.19 -13.22
N GLN A 51 -6.14 -1.29 -13.97
CA GLN A 51 -6.16 -1.10 -15.41
C GLN A 51 -7.04 0.12 -15.73
N LEU A 52 -6.58 1.01 -16.58
CA LEU A 52 -7.30 2.19 -17.03
C LEU A 52 -7.12 2.34 -18.54
N ASN A 53 -8.24 2.27 -19.29
CA ASN A 53 -8.25 2.40 -20.75
C ASN A 53 -7.28 1.43 -21.46
N GLY A 54 -7.27 0.17 -21.02
CA GLY A 54 -6.43 -0.90 -21.56
C GLY A 54 -4.99 -0.90 -21.04
N ILE A 55 -4.55 0.12 -20.31
CA ILE A 55 -3.20 0.22 -19.78
C ILE A 55 -3.19 -0.27 -18.32
N TYR A 56 -2.26 -1.15 -18.01
CA TYR A 56 -1.97 -1.60 -16.65
C TYR A 56 -1.06 -0.60 -15.95
N HIS A 57 -1.39 -0.29 -14.69
CA HIS A 57 -0.64 0.62 -13.84
C HIS A 57 -0.17 -0.13 -12.60
N ALA A 58 1.11 -0.04 -12.30
CA ALA A 58 1.71 -0.51 -11.05
C ALA A 58 2.51 0.63 -10.42
N PHE A 59 2.00 1.16 -9.34
CA PHE A 59 2.77 2.07 -8.49
C PHE A 59 3.48 1.25 -7.41
N PHE A 60 4.48 1.85 -6.79
CA PHE A 60 5.24 1.21 -5.73
C PHE A 60 5.80 2.25 -4.77
N GLN A 61 5.97 1.88 -3.52
CA GLN A 61 6.72 2.71 -2.58
C GLN A 61 8.17 2.79 -3.04
N TYR A 62 8.68 4.01 -3.15
CA TYR A 62 9.99 4.31 -3.72
C TYR A 62 10.78 5.29 -2.85
N SER A 63 12.02 4.92 -2.55
CA SER A 63 12.99 5.79 -1.89
C SER A 63 14.27 5.83 -2.72
N PRO A 64 14.44 6.84 -3.62
CA PRO A 64 15.56 6.89 -4.57
C PRO A 64 16.91 7.22 -3.92
N PHE A 65 16.91 7.81 -2.73
CA PHE A 65 18.12 8.40 -2.14
C PHE A 65 18.89 7.46 -1.23
N ASN A 66 18.35 6.31 -0.89
CA ASN A 66 18.97 5.34 0.00
C ASN A 66 18.52 3.92 -0.35
N ALA A 67 19.47 2.98 -0.42
CA ALA A 67 19.21 1.58 -0.69
C ALA A 67 18.54 0.83 0.50
N GLU A 68 18.59 1.41 1.70
CA GLU A 68 17.96 0.86 2.90
C GLU A 68 16.56 1.46 3.19
N GLY A 69 16.03 2.22 2.26
CA GLY A 69 14.77 2.93 2.42
C GLY A 69 14.94 4.40 2.76
N GLY A 70 13.93 5.04 3.34
CA GLY A 70 13.91 6.49 3.64
C GLY A 70 12.55 7.09 3.35
N VAL A 71 12.52 8.37 3.00
CA VAL A 71 11.26 9.07 2.66
C VAL A 71 10.61 8.41 1.45
N LYS A 72 9.39 7.95 1.62
CA LYS A 72 8.63 7.22 0.60
C LYS A 72 7.92 8.16 -0.36
N MET A 73 8.04 7.84 -1.63
CA MET A 73 7.30 8.40 -2.76
C MET A 73 6.59 7.27 -3.48
N TRP A 74 5.78 7.56 -4.49
CA TRP A 74 5.29 6.52 -5.39
C TRP A 74 5.93 6.63 -6.76
N GLY A 75 6.76 5.64 -7.10
CA GLY A 75 7.20 5.36 -8.45
C GLY A 75 6.08 4.71 -9.24
N HIS A 76 6.17 4.71 -10.58
CA HIS A 76 5.09 4.27 -11.44
C HIS A 76 5.62 3.53 -12.66
N TYR A 77 5.06 2.36 -12.91
CA TYR A 77 5.20 1.59 -14.14
C TYR A 77 3.88 1.48 -14.88
N THR A 78 3.94 1.43 -16.20
CA THR A 78 2.80 1.10 -17.07
C THR A 78 3.14 -0.04 -18.01
N SER A 79 2.13 -0.82 -18.42
CA SER A 79 2.26 -1.89 -19.39
C SER A 79 0.96 -2.06 -20.18
N GLU A 80 1.06 -2.56 -21.42
CA GLU A 80 -0.09 -2.98 -22.22
C GLU A 80 -0.40 -4.48 -22.05
N ASP A 81 0.56 -5.27 -21.53
CA ASP A 81 0.47 -6.73 -21.50
C ASP A 81 0.89 -7.38 -20.16
N MET A 82 1.30 -6.60 -19.16
CA MET A 82 1.86 -7.02 -17.87
C MET A 82 3.20 -7.80 -17.99
N ILE A 83 3.85 -7.74 -19.13
CA ILE A 83 5.16 -8.38 -19.40
C ILE A 83 6.20 -7.28 -19.62
N ASP A 84 5.92 -6.40 -20.58
CA ASP A 84 6.79 -5.28 -20.91
C ASP A 84 6.32 -4.03 -20.15
N TRP A 85 7.11 -3.62 -19.15
CA TRP A 85 6.80 -2.49 -18.29
C TRP A 85 7.69 -1.29 -18.59
N GLU A 86 7.08 -0.12 -18.69
CA GLU A 86 7.75 1.15 -18.89
C GLU A 86 7.68 2.02 -17.63
N TYR A 87 8.84 2.45 -17.14
CA TYR A 87 8.91 3.36 -15.99
C TYR A 87 8.47 4.77 -16.38
N GLN A 88 7.53 5.31 -15.65
CA GLN A 88 6.88 6.59 -15.91
C GLN A 88 7.34 7.71 -14.96
N GLY A 89 8.36 7.48 -14.12
CA GLY A 89 8.82 8.41 -13.10
C GLY A 89 8.00 8.38 -11.81
N VAL A 90 8.38 9.22 -10.87
CA VAL A 90 7.65 9.42 -9.61
C VAL A 90 6.38 10.24 -9.87
N LYS A 91 5.27 9.81 -9.27
CA LYS A 91 3.96 10.48 -9.42
C LYS A 91 3.47 11.17 -8.15
N LEU A 92 3.77 10.59 -6.99
CA LEU A 92 3.36 11.17 -5.70
C LEU A 92 4.59 11.45 -4.85
N TYR A 93 4.74 12.70 -4.45
CA TYR A 93 5.84 13.21 -3.63
C TYR A 93 5.32 13.57 -2.23
N PRO A 94 6.11 13.44 -1.16
CA PRO A 94 5.74 13.84 0.20
C PRO A 94 5.87 15.36 0.36
N ASP A 95 4.97 16.10 -0.26
CA ASP A 95 5.07 17.55 -0.46
C ASP A 95 3.96 18.37 0.23
N GLN A 96 3.17 17.69 1.08
CA GLN A 96 2.13 18.34 1.87
C GLN A 96 2.40 18.15 3.38
N PRO A 97 1.86 19.02 4.26
CA PRO A 97 2.02 18.86 5.70
C PRO A 97 1.55 17.50 6.24
N PHE A 98 0.53 16.91 5.62
CA PHE A 98 -0.07 15.65 6.03
C PHE A 98 0.62 14.40 5.46
N ASP A 99 1.69 14.55 4.66
CA ASP A 99 2.46 13.45 4.11
C ASP A 99 3.98 13.69 4.08
N CYS A 100 4.48 14.70 4.78
CA CYS A 100 5.85 15.18 4.67
C CYS A 100 6.92 14.15 5.10
N HIS A 101 6.56 13.07 5.79
CA HIS A 101 7.44 11.96 6.14
C HIS A 101 7.20 10.70 5.29
N GLY A 102 6.40 10.81 4.24
CA GLY A 102 6.24 9.76 3.23
C GLY A 102 4.83 9.60 2.70
N VAL A 103 4.76 9.28 1.42
CA VAL A 103 3.56 8.77 0.76
C VAL A 103 3.56 7.25 0.97
N TYR A 104 2.83 6.77 1.98
CA TYR A 104 2.77 5.36 2.35
C TYR A 104 1.75 4.61 1.50
N SER A 105 1.59 3.32 1.78
CA SER A 105 0.80 2.42 0.93
C SER A 105 -0.66 2.79 0.80
N GLY A 106 -1.24 2.32 -0.29
CA GLY A 106 -2.61 2.55 -0.66
C GLY A 106 -2.97 1.93 -2.01
N SER A 107 -4.11 2.27 -2.56
CA SER A 107 -4.70 1.63 -3.72
C SER A 107 -5.26 2.62 -4.73
N ALA A 108 -5.57 2.13 -5.94
CA ALA A 108 -6.38 2.85 -6.92
C ALA A 108 -7.78 2.22 -7.03
N PHE A 109 -8.76 3.07 -7.26
CA PHE A 109 -10.13 2.71 -7.61
C PHE A 109 -10.49 3.39 -8.93
N ILE A 110 -10.96 2.63 -9.91
CA ILE A 110 -11.32 3.14 -11.25
C ILE A 110 -12.82 3.27 -11.35
N GLU A 111 -13.28 4.45 -11.73
CA GLU A 111 -14.68 4.73 -12.03
C GLU A 111 -14.77 5.92 -12.98
N ASP A 112 -15.69 5.85 -13.96
CA ASP A 112 -15.96 6.91 -14.94
C ASP A 112 -14.68 7.38 -15.68
N ASP A 113 -13.86 6.43 -16.12
CA ASP A 113 -12.57 6.65 -16.79
C ASP A 113 -11.58 7.50 -15.96
N LYS A 114 -11.72 7.50 -14.63
CA LYS A 114 -10.84 8.20 -13.71
C LYS A 114 -10.21 7.25 -12.71
N MET A 115 -8.99 7.57 -12.33
CA MET A 115 -8.25 6.89 -11.30
C MET A 115 -8.31 7.68 -10.00
N TYR A 116 -8.96 7.10 -8.98
CA TYR A 116 -9.01 7.63 -7.61
C TYR A 116 -7.95 6.90 -6.79
N VAL A 117 -6.87 7.59 -6.46
CA VAL A 117 -5.76 7.03 -5.67
C VAL A 117 -5.93 7.43 -4.22
N TYR A 118 -6.05 6.41 -3.35
CA TYR A 118 -6.08 6.58 -1.90
C TYR A 118 -4.77 6.06 -1.32
N TYR A 119 -4.18 6.83 -0.42
CA TYR A 119 -2.93 6.44 0.22
C TYR A 119 -2.85 6.95 1.66
N THR A 120 -1.87 6.47 2.40
CA THR A 120 -1.59 6.95 3.75
C THR A 120 -0.50 8.01 3.72
N GLY A 121 -0.87 9.24 4.06
CA GLY A 121 0.08 10.32 4.32
C GLY A 121 0.68 10.15 5.71
N ASN A 122 1.99 9.90 5.77
CA ASN A 122 2.70 9.67 7.03
C ASN A 122 3.38 10.94 7.52
N VAL A 123 3.18 11.25 8.81
CA VAL A 123 3.91 12.31 9.51
C VAL A 123 4.47 11.75 10.81
N LYS A 124 5.72 12.07 11.11
CA LYS A 124 6.35 11.79 12.40
C LYS A 124 6.67 13.13 13.07
N LEU A 125 6.09 13.40 14.24
CA LEU A 125 6.35 14.60 15.00
C LEU A 125 7.73 14.49 15.66
N GLU A 126 8.46 15.60 15.72
CA GLU A 126 9.83 15.65 16.26
C GLU A 126 9.96 16.53 17.50
N ASP A 127 8.85 17.13 17.97
CA ASP A 127 8.80 18.10 19.05
C ASP A 127 8.58 17.49 20.44
N GLY A 128 8.73 16.16 20.58
CA GLY A 128 8.51 15.44 21.82
C GLY A 128 9.22 14.10 21.89
N ASP A 129 9.08 13.42 23.04
CA ASP A 129 9.51 12.06 23.24
C ASP A 129 8.35 11.12 22.87
N PHE A 130 8.40 10.56 21.68
CA PHE A 130 7.33 9.78 21.08
C PHE A 130 7.74 8.34 20.84
N ASP A 131 6.81 7.40 21.07
CA ASP A 131 7.00 5.98 20.75
C ASP A 131 6.66 5.66 19.27
N TYR A 132 6.04 6.61 18.55
CA TYR A 132 5.54 6.46 17.18
C TYR A 132 4.56 5.29 16.97
N ILE A 133 4.07 4.71 18.06
CA ILE A 133 3.02 3.70 18.09
C ILE A 133 1.73 4.33 18.59
N ASN A 134 1.73 4.82 19.82
CA ASN A 134 0.57 5.45 20.45
C ASN A 134 0.56 6.97 20.29
N THR A 135 1.74 7.57 20.10
CA THR A 135 1.95 9.01 20.04
C THR A 135 2.98 9.39 18.98
N GLY A 136 2.92 10.64 18.51
CA GLY A 136 3.94 11.23 17.64
C GLY A 136 3.87 10.82 16.17
N ARG A 137 2.87 10.05 15.75
CA ARG A 137 2.64 9.71 14.34
C ARG A 137 1.25 10.17 13.91
N GLU A 138 1.17 10.70 12.71
CA GLU A 138 -0.09 10.92 12.02
C GLU A 138 -0.15 9.98 10.81
N SER A 139 -1.26 9.24 10.72
CA SER A 139 -1.59 8.38 9.59
C SER A 139 -2.83 8.95 8.93
N ASN A 140 -2.62 9.77 7.90
CA ASN A 140 -3.67 10.52 7.25
C ASN A 140 -4.15 9.78 6.00
N THR A 141 -5.46 9.59 5.84
CA THR A 141 -6.01 9.07 4.58
C THR A 141 -6.11 10.20 3.57
N VAL A 142 -5.49 10.03 2.42
CA VAL A 142 -5.39 11.05 1.38
C VAL A 142 -5.93 10.53 0.06
N LEU A 143 -6.62 11.39 -0.68
CA LEU A 143 -7.10 11.16 -2.04
C LEU A 143 -6.37 12.07 -3.03
N VAL A 144 -6.00 11.51 -4.16
CA VAL A 144 -5.62 12.25 -5.37
C VAL A 144 -6.30 11.61 -6.58
N VAL A 145 -6.70 12.41 -7.56
CA VAL A 145 -7.42 11.93 -8.74
C VAL A 145 -6.60 12.19 -9.99
N SER A 146 -6.59 11.23 -10.90
CA SER A 146 -6.03 11.35 -12.24
C SER A 146 -7.09 11.01 -13.28
N GLU A 147 -7.12 11.77 -14.38
CA GLU A 147 -8.02 11.52 -15.50
C GLU A 147 -7.35 10.70 -16.62
N ASP A 148 -6.02 10.55 -16.56
CA ASP A 148 -5.22 9.94 -17.63
C ASP A 148 -4.21 8.89 -17.11
N GLY A 149 -4.18 8.64 -15.80
CA GLY A 149 -3.19 7.77 -15.14
C GLY A 149 -1.76 8.33 -15.16
N LYS A 150 -1.54 9.54 -15.68
CA LYS A 150 -0.22 10.17 -15.86
C LYS A 150 -0.06 11.47 -15.09
N THR A 151 -1.13 12.27 -15.08
CA THR A 151 -1.18 13.58 -14.43
C THR A 151 -2.09 13.51 -13.20
N PHE A 152 -1.59 13.89 -12.06
CA PHE A 152 -2.31 13.84 -10.80
C PHE A 152 -2.74 15.23 -10.34
N GLY A 153 -3.99 15.33 -9.87
CA GLY A 153 -4.57 16.55 -9.34
C GLY A 153 -4.01 16.94 -7.97
N SER A 154 -4.70 17.85 -7.32
CA SER A 154 -4.35 18.24 -5.94
C SER A 154 -4.70 17.12 -4.96
N LYS A 155 -3.81 16.90 -4.01
CA LYS A 155 -4.03 16.00 -2.87
C LYS A 155 -5.08 16.57 -1.94
N LYS A 156 -5.95 15.70 -1.43
CA LYS A 156 -6.97 16.03 -0.47
C LYS A 156 -6.88 15.10 0.73
N GLU A 157 -6.60 15.66 1.90
CA GLU A 157 -6.69 14.96 3.16
C GLU A 157 -8.16 14.65 3.47
N LEU A 158 -8.50 13.41 3.73
CA LEU A 158 -9.86 12.93 3.96
C LEU A 158 -10.12 12.61 5.43
N MET A 159 -9.18 11.91 6.09
CA MET A 159 -9.28 11.50 7.50
C MET A 159 -7.91 11.62 8.17
N ARG A 160 -7.93 11.87 9.48
CA ARG A 160 -6.78 11.97 10.38
C ARG A 160 -6.93 11.00 11.54
N ASN A 161 -5.91 10.88 12.37
CA ASN A 161 -5.96 10.03 13.58
C ASN A 161 -7.19 10.27 14.45
N MET A 162 -7.67 11.52 14.55
CA MET A 162 -8.83 11.87 15.37
C MET A 162 -10.18 11.39 14.78
N ASP A 163 -10.21 11.01 13.52
CA ASP A 163 -11.40 10.51 12.82
C ASP A 163 -11.54 8.98 12.96
N TYR A 164 -10.52 8.32 13.51
CA TYR A 164 -10.50 6.88 13.76
C TYR A 164 -10.99 6.55 15.17
N PRO A 165 -11.44 5.32 15.44
CA PRO A 165 -11.80 4.88 16.77
C PRO A 165 -10.69 5.13 17.80
N SER A 166 -11.06 5.63 18.99
CA SER A 166 -10.12 6.15 20.00
C SER A 166 -9.29 5.10 20.73
N ASP A 167 -9.61 3.82 20.58
CA ASP A 167 -8.88 2.67 21.12
C ASP A 167 -7.77 2.18 20.19
N LEU A 168 -7.58 2.84 19.05
CA LEU A 168 -6.49 2.54 18.12
C LEU A 168 -5.22 3.29 18.49
N THR A 169 -4.09 2.71 18.09
CA THR A 169 -2.80 3.39 18.05
C THR A 169 -2.73 4.38 16.88
N CYS A 170 -1.57 4.99 16.64
CA CYS A 170 -1.34 5.80 15.44
C CYS A 170 -1.21 4.97 14.14
N HIS A 171 -1.31 3.65 14.22
CA HIS A 171 -1.18 2.75 13.08
C HIS A 171 -2.56 2.40 12.50
N VAL A 172 -3.05 3.28 11.61
CA VAL A 172 -4.19 3.05 10.71
C VAL A 172 -3.73 3.42 9.32
N ARG A 173 -3.70 2.46 8.36
CA ARG A 173 -3.09 2.69 7.04
C ARG A 173 -3.58 1.76 5.94
N ASP A 174 -3.04 1.98 4.73
CA ASP A 174 -3.17 1.14 3.54
C ASP A 174 -4.62 1.05 3.03
N PRO A 175 -5.23 2.20 2.68
CA PRO A 175 -6.62 2.23 2.24
C PRO A 175 -6.81 1.48 0.93
N LYS A 176 -7.81 0.57 0.91
CA LYS A 176 -8.31 -0.11 -0.29
C LYS A 176 -9.79 0.17 -0.46
N VAL A 177 -10.20 0.59 -1.65
CA VAL A 177 -11.57 1.02 -1.94
C VAL A 177 -12.25 0.07 -2.94
N TRP A 178 -13.50 -0.26 -2.65
CA TRP A 178 -14.40 -0.95 -3.58
C TRP A 178 -15.79 -0.33 -3.54
N LYS A 179 -16.65 -0.72 -4.46
CA LYS A 179 -18.05 -0.29 -4.52
C LYS A 179 -18.97 -1.49 -4.46
N ASP A 180 -20.05 -1.36 -3.69
CA ASP A 180 -21.14 -2.31 -3.68
C ASP A 180 -22.47 -1.54 -3.76
N GLY A 181 -23.24 -1.79 -4.82
CA GLY A 181 -24.42 -0.99 -5.16
C GLY A 181 -24.05 0.49 -5.35
N ASP A 182 -24.70 1.36 -4.60
CA ASP A 182 -24.50 2.82 -4.65
C ASP A 182 -23.55 3.34 -3.56
N ILE A 183 -22.93 2.44 -2.78
CA ILE A 183 -22.07 2.80 -1.65
C ILE A 183 -20.62 2.40 -1.97
N TYR A 184 -19.71 3.30 -1.64
CA TYR A 184 -18.28 3.04 -1.64
C TYR A 184 -17.85 2.60 -0.25
N TYR A 185 -16.99 1.61 -0.19
CA TYR A 185 -16.38 1.09 1.02
C TYR A 185 -14.88 1.23 0.95
N MET A 186 -14.27 1.49 2.09
CA MET A 186 -12.82 1.54 2.25
C MET A 186 -12.44 0.62 3.41
N ILE A 187 -11.47 -0.26 3.19
CA ILE A 187 -10.83 -1.04 4.24
C ILE A 187 -9.44 -0.48 4.52
N GLN A 188 -9.06 -0.39 5.79
CA GLN A 188 -7.73 0.02 6.24
C GLN A 188 -7.23 -0.93 7.33
N GLY A 189 -5.96 -1.23 7.32
CA GLY A 189 -5.32 -1.98 8.39
C GLY A 189 -5.14 -1.12 9.65
N ALA A 190 -5.23 -1.75 10.82
CA ALA A 190 -5.16 -1.06 12.10
C ALA A 190 -4.52 -1.93 13.20
N ARG A 191 -3.96 -1.24 14.21
CA ARG A 191 -3.46 -1.81 15.46
C ARG A 191 -4.17 -1.16 16.63
N THR A 192 -4.74 -1.96 17.52
CA THR A 192 -5.34 -1.45 18.78
C THR A 192 -4.27 -1.12 19.80
N LYS A 193 -4.64 -0.38 20.86
CA LYS A 193 -3.77 -0.09 22.00
C LYS A 193 -3.44 -1.32 22.84
N GLU A 194 -4.23 -2.38 22.70
CA GLU A 194 -4.02 -3.71 23.30
C GLU A 194 -3.17 -4.62 22.41
N ASP A 195 -2.54 -4.09 21.36
CA ASP A 195 -1.70 -4.83 20.42
C ASP A 195 -2.45 -5.95 19.69
N VAL A 196 -3.64 -5.64 19.19
CA VAL A 196 -4.44 -6.53 18.34
C VAL A 196 -4.56 -5.95 16.95
N GLY A 197 -4.15 -6.76 15.96
CA GLY A 197 -4.33 -6.43 14.54
C GLY A 197 -5.76 -6.62 14.09
N GLN A 198 -6.26 -5.70 13.27
CA GLN A 198 -7.60 -5.73 12.71
C GLN A 198 -7.68 -4.89 11.44
N ALA A 199 -8.81 -4.93 10.74
CA ALA A 199 -9.11 -3.99 9.69
C ALA A 199 -10.34 -3.14 10.03
N LEU A 200 -10.38 -1.92 9.51
CA LEU A 200 -11.49 -0.97 9.68
C LEU A 200 -12.23 -0.83 8.36
N ILE A 201 -13.55 -0.80 8.41
CA ILE A 201 -14.38 -0.50 7.24
C ILE A 201 -15.02 0.87 7.44
N PHE A 202 -14.90 1.69 6.40
CA PHE A 202 -15.56 2.98 6.25
C PHE A 202 -16.51 2.93 5.06
N GLU A 203 -17.56 3.73 5.08
CA GLU A 203 -18.51 3.88 3.99
C GLU A 203 -18.61 5.34 3.51
N SER A 204 -18.88 5.52 2.22
CA SER A 204 -19.07 6.82 1.59
C SER A 204 -20.08 6.74 0.45
N LYS A 205 -20.77 7.86 0.18
CA LYS A 205 -21.63 8.03 -1.00
C LYS A 205 -20.98 8.84 -2.12
N ASP A 206 -19.84 9.46 -1.84
CA ASP A 206 -19.22 10.44 -2.74
C ASP A 206 -17.70 10.27 -2.89
N LYS A 207 -17.12 9.21 -2.31
CA LYS A 207 -15.66 8.90 -2.34
C LYS A 207 -14.80 9.88 -1.56
N ILE A 208 -15.40 10.86 -0.88
CA ILE A 208 -14.71 11.96 -0.19
C ILE A 208 -15.05 11.98 1.30
N ASN A 209 -16.34 11.88 1.62
CA ASN A 209 -16.82 11.95 2.99
C ASN A 209 -17.02 10.52 3.51
N TRP A 210 -16.07 10.06 4.33
CA TRP A 210 -16.02 8.70 4.87
C TRP A 210 -16.55 8.68 6.30
N LYS A 211 -17.28 7.62 6.64
CA LYS A 211 -17.79 7.36 7.99
C LYS A 211 -17.36 5.98 8.42
N PHE A 212 -16.86 5.87 9.63
CA PHE A 212 -16.59 4.57 10.23
C PHE A 212 -17.88 3.72 10.26
N ARG A 213 -17.79 2.48 9.79
CA ARG A 213 -18.89 1.52 9.73
C ARG A 213 -18.70 0.38 10.72
N SER A 214 -17.62 -0.39 10.57
CA SER A 214 -17.39 -1.61 11.33
C SER A 214 -15.91 -1.97 11.40
N ARG A 215 -15.61 -2.99 12.19
CA ARG A 215 -14.31 -3.64 12.27
C ARG A 215 -14.36 -5.03 11.67
N VAL A 216 -13.23 -5.48 11.16
CA VAL A 216 -13.02 -6.87 10.78
C VAL A 216 -11.96 -7.44 11.70
N GLU A 217 -12.34 -8.43 12.46
CA GLU A 217 -11.55 -9.04 13.51
C GLU A 217 -11.60 -10.57 13.37
N SER A 218 -10.53 -11.25 13.78
CA SER A 218 -10.53 -12.69 13.93
C SER A 218 -11.15 -13.10 15.28
N GLU A 219 -11.64 -14.34 15.39
CA GLU A 219 -12.23 -14.83 16.67
C GLU A 219 -11.27 -14.73 17.87
N LYS A 220 -9.99 -14.81 17.60
CA LYS A 220 -8.91 -14.66 18.60
C LYS A 220 -7.92 -13.63 18.10
N PRO A 221 -7.22 -12.89 18.98
CA PRO A 221 -6.15 -12.00 18.58
C PRO A 221 -5.18 -12.69 17.60
N PHE A 222 -4.91 -12.04 16.48
CA PHE A 222 -4.11 -12.59 15.39
C PHE A 222 -3.13 -11.54 14.89
N GLY A 223 -1.90 -11.60 15.39
CA GLY A 223 -0.89 -10.55 15.22
C GLY A 223 -1.27 -9.24 15.90
N TYR A 224 -0.36 -8.28 15.90
CA TYR A 224 -0.62 -6.96 16.47
C TYR A 224 -0.97 -5.88 15.44
N MET A 225 -0.72 -6.13 14.15
CA MET A 225 -1.04 -5.20 13.06
C MET A 225 -1.39 -5.99 11.80
N TRP A 226 -2.44 -5.56 11.11
CA TRP A 226 -2.76 -6.00 9.75
C TRP A 226 -2.44 -4.86 8.78
N GLU A 227 -1.52 -5.11 7.85
CA GLU A 227 -1.14 -4.16 6.82
C GLU A 227 -1.71 -4.57 5.45
N CYS A 228 -1.82 -3.62 4.55
CA CYS A 228 -2.23 -3.82 3.16
C CYS A 228 -3.49 -4.71 3.02
N PRO A 229 -4.58 -4.44 3.76
CA PRO A 229 -5.78 -5.25 3.63
C PRO A 229 -6.36 -5.12 2.22
N ASP A 230 -6.78 -6.24 1.65
CA ASP A 230 -7.43 -6.30 0.34
C ASP A 230 -8.62 -7.25 0.39
N TYR A 231 -9.81 -6.73 0.10
CA TYR A 231 -11.06 -7.50 0.10
C TYR A 231 -11.60 -7.61 -1.32
N PHE A 232 -11.80 -8.84 -1.78
CA PHE A 232 -12.26 -9.11 -3.14
C PHE A 232 -12.95 -10.48 -3.24
N GLU A 233 -13.57 -10.74 -4.39
CA GLU A 233 -14.19 -12.02 -4.70
C GLU A 233 -13.55 -12.62 -5.96
N VAL A 234 -13.32 -13.93 -5.94
CA VAL A 234 -12.87 -14.72 -7.08
C VAL A 234 -13.68 -16.00 -7.12
N ASP A 235 -14.33 -16.28 -8.25
CA ASP A 235 -15.15 -17.48 -8.48
C ASP A 235 -16.16 -17.77 -7.35
N GLY A 236 -16.80 -16.71 -6.83
CA GLY A 236 -17.77 -16.79 -5.75
C GLY A 236 -17.17 -16.97 -4.36
N THR A 237 -15.85 -17.00 -4.24
CA THR A 237 -15.14 -17.04 -2.94
C THR A 237 -14.70 -15.64 -2.56
N LYS A 238 -15.14 -15.16 -1.41
CA LYS A 238 -14.73 -13.88 -0.84
C LYS A 238 -13.45 -14.07 -0.05
N ILE A 239 -12.49 -13.18 -0.30
CA ILE A 239 -11.15 -13.23 0.28
C ILE A 239 -10.85 -11.91 0.98
N LEU A 240 -10.31 -12.01 2.18
CA LEU A 240 -9.66 -10.92 2.89
C LEU A 240 -8.17 -11.24 2.98
N SER A 241 -7.36 -10.56 2.20
CA SER A 241 -5.90 -10.61 2.28
C SER A 241 -5.40 -9.60 3.29
N ALA A 242 -4.35 -9.93 4.03
CA ALA A 242 -3.65 -9.00 4.91
C ALA A 242 -2.19 -9.43 5.11
N SER A 243 -1.32 -8.47 5.31
CA SER A 243 0.05 -8.68 5.76
C SER A 243 0.10 -8.49 7.27
N VAL A 244 0.37 -9.55 8.01
CA VAL A 244 0.20 -9.61 9.46
C VAL A 244 1.54 -9.55 10.17
N GLN A 245 1.66 -8.60 11.11
CA GLN A 245 2.82 -8.47 11.99
C GLN A 245 2.55 -9.12 13.35
N GLY A 246 3.56 -9.79 13.91
CA GLY A 246 3.54 -10.32 15.26
C GLY A 246 2.88 -11.69 15.40
N LEU A 247 2.91 -12.51 14.36
CA LEU A 247 2.60 -13.93 14.49
C LEU A 247 3.79 -14.67 15.08
N GLU A 248 3.52 -15.59 16.03
CA GLU A 248 4.54 -16.48 16.55
C GLU A 248 4.78 -17.61 15.54
N GLY A 249 6.01 -17.73 15.05
CA GLY A 249 6.37 -18.73 14.05
C GLY A 249 6.27 -20.15 14.59
N GLY A 250 5.68 -21.04 13.80
CA GLY A 250 5.69 -22.48 14.00
C GLY A 250 7.08 -23.09 13.73
N VAL A 251 7.18 -24.42 13.71
CA VAL A 251 8.44 -25.10 13.42
C VAL A 251 8.84 -24.97 11.95
N TRP A 252 7.88 -24.95 11.06
CA TRP A 252 8.08 -24.94 9.60
C TRP A 252 7.33 -23.82 8.89
N ASP A 253 6.26 -23.31 9.54
CA ASP A 253 5.41 -22.27 9.00
C ASP A 253 5.67 -20.96 9.76
N ASP A 254 5.29 -19.82 9.20
CA ASP A 254 5.35 -18.50 9.82
C ASP A 254 6.75 -18.11 10.33
N ARG A 255 7.80 -18.47 9.58
CA ARG A 255 9.20 -18.24 9.97
C ARG A 255 9.74 -16.89 9.55
N ASN A 256 9.06 -16.20 8.65
CA ASN A 256 9.41 -14.84 8.28
C ASN A 256 9.12 -13.88 9.46
N VAL A 257 9.74 -12.71 9.44
CA VAL A 257 9.50 -11.65 10.44
C VAL A 257 8.02 -11.31 10.49
N TYR A 258 7.38 -11.20 9.32
CA TYR A 258 5.95 -10.98 9.14
C TYR A 258 5.39 -11.92 8.08
N GLN A 259 4.06 -12.06 8.05
CA GLN A 259 3.40 -13.01 7.17
C GLN A 259 2.42 -12.30 6.25
N SER A 260 2.34 -12.74 4.99
CA SER A 260 1.31 -12.30 4.05
C SER A 260 0.45 -13.48 3.62
N GLY A 261 -0.84 -13.32 3.79
CA GLY A 261 -1.79 -14.40 3.51
C GLY A 261 -3.21 -13.89 3.43
N TYR A 262 -4.15 -14.80 3.58
CA TYR A 262 -5.56 -14.49 3.42
C TYR A 262 -6.47 -15.36 4.28
N PHE A 263 -7.64 -14.83 4.54
CA PHE A 263 -8.80 -15.55 5.06
C PHE A 263 -9.84 -15.70 3.95
N MET A 264 -10.51 -16.85 3.89
CA MET A 264 -11.79 -16.95 3.20
C MET A 264 -12.87 -16.35 4.10
N VAL A 265 -13.78 -15.60 3.51
CA VAL A 265 -14.86 -14.92 4.22
C VAL A 265 -16.19 -15.63 3.92
N ASP A 266 -16.74 -16.31 4.91
CA ASP A 266 -18.10 -16.85 4.85
C ASP A 266 -19.09 -15.79 5.33
N GLY A 267 -20.12 -15.53 4.56
CA GLY A 267 -21.08 -14.47 4.84
C GLY A 267 -20.77 -13.14 4.15
N ASN A 268 -20.99 -12.03 4.84
CA ASN A 268 -20.78 -10.67 4.33
C ASN A 268 -19.92 -9.87 5.30
N ILE A 269 -18.73 -9.45 4.86
CA ILE A 269 -17.79 -8.67 5.69
C ILE A 269 -18.38 -7.36 6.21
N LEU A 270 -19.43 -6.86 5.58
CA LEU A 270 -20.15 -5.65 5.98
C LEU A 270 -21.18 -5.87 7.09
N ASP A 271 -21.57 -7.12 7.36
CA ASP A 271 -22.63 -7.48 8.32
C ASP A 271 -22.17 -8.66 9.19
N ASP A 272 -22.68 -9.86 8.89
CA ASP A 272 -22.34 -11.11 9.58
C ASP A 272 -21.35 -11.92 8.73
N TYR A 273 -20.19 -12.22 9.29
CA TYR A 273 -19.14 -12.98 8.60
C TYR A 273 -18.41 -13.92 9.55
N LYS A 274 -17.75 -14.91 8.96
CA LYS A 274 -16.71 -15.71 9.62
C LYS A 274 -15.47 -15.73 8.77
N LEU A 275 -14.33 -15.61 9.40
CA LEU A 275 -13.03 -15.80 8.76
C LEU A 275 -12.61 -17.27 8.90
N SER A 276 -12.07 -17.85 7.82
CA SER A 276 -11.40 -19.15 7.87
C SER A 276 -10.13 -19.10 8.72
N GLU A 277 -9.41 -20.21 8.80
CA GLU A 277 -8.00 -20.18 9.16
C GLU A 277 -7.22 -19.33 8.15
N TYR A 278 -6.16 -18.67 8.61
CA TYR A 278 -5.27 -17.86 7.79
C TYR A 278 -4.38 -18.78 6.94
N MET A 279 -4.31 -18.51 5.65
CA MET A 279 -3.51 -19.26 4.70
C MET A 279 -2.48 -18.33 4.08
N LEU A 280 -1.21 -18.77 4.00
CA LEU A 280 -0.14 -18.01 3.39
C LEU A 280 -0.32 -17.94 1.87
N TRP A 281 -0.02 -16.78 1.28
CA TRP A 281 0.08 -16.63 -0.16
C TRP A 281 1.33 -17.28 -0.73
N ASP A 282 2.41 -17.24 0.03
CA ASP A 282 3.71 -17.74 -0.38
C ASP A 282 4.46 -18.35 0.82
N TYR A 283 5.23 -19.39 0.59
CA TYR A 283 6.01 -20.09 1.61
C TYR A 283 7.52 -19.80 1.50
N GLY A 284 7.90 -18.79 0.71
CA GLY A 284 9.28 -18.30 0.59
C GLY A 284 9.66 -17.29 1.66
N PHE A 285 10.87 -16.75 1.54
CA PHE A 285 11.40 -15.78 2.52
C PHE A 285 11.01 -14.34 2.20
N ASP A 286 10.80 -14.03 0.93
CA ASP A 286 10.69 -12.68 0.41
C ASP A 286 9.34 -12.47 -0.27
N PHE A 287 8.29 -12.34 0.54
CA PHE A 287 6.95 -12.08 0.04
C PHE A 287 6.18 -11.24 1.05
N TYR A 288 5.87 -9.97 0.70
CA TYR A 288 5.12 -9.08 1.58
C TYR A 288 4.23 -8.10 0.83
N ALA A 289 3.29 -7.48 1.55
CA ALA A 289 2.40 -6.42 1.10
C ALA A 289 1.68 -6.70 -0.23
N PRO A 290 1.13 -7.92 -0.46
CA PRO A 290 0.41 -8.21 -1.69
C PRO A 290 -0.82 -7.32 -1.82
N GLN A 291 -1.09 -6.90 -3.05
CA GLN A 291 -2.33 -6.24 -3.44
C GLN A 291 -2.86 -6.84 -4.73
N SER A 292 -4.18 -6.75 -4.92
CA SER A 292 -4.81 -7.24 -6.14
C SER A 292 -5.64 -6.16 -6.83
N PHE A 293 -5.92 -6.37 -8.09
CA PHE A 293 -6.90 -5.58 -8.85
C PHE A 293 -7.63 -6.47 -9.85
N GLU A 294 -8.80 -6.04 -10.25
CA GLU A 294 -9.54 -6.67 -11.32
C GLU A 294 -9.22 -5.98 -12.65
N THR A 295 -8.91 -6.79 -13.67
CA THR A 295 -8.66 -6.30 -15.01
C THR A 295 -9.98 -6.05 -15.75
N GLU A 296 -9.95 -5.27 -16.83
CA GLU A 296 -11.13 -4.98 -17.65
C GLU A 296 -11.75 -6.25 -18.29
N ASP A 297 -10.97 -7.32 -18.44
CA ASP A 297 -11.43 -8.63 -18.90
C ASP A 297 -11.87 -9.59 -17.76
N GLY A 298 -11.94 -9.10 -16.52
CA GLY A 298 -12.47 -9.80 -15.36
C GLY A 298 -11.49 -10.76 -14.66
N ARG A 299 -10.21 -10.75 -15.01
CA ARG A 299 -9.19 -11.49 -14.26
C ARG A 299 -8.82 -10.73 -12.98
N ARG A 300 -8.54 -11.47 -11.90
CA ARG A 300 -7.91 -10.92 -10.70
C ARG A 300 -6.40 -11.10 -10.79
N VAL A 301 -5.67 -10.01 -10.75
CA VAL A 301 -4.20 -10.00 -10.75
C VAL A 301 -3.71 -9.65 -9.34
N HIS A 302 -2.70 -10.36 -8.88
CA HIS A 302 -2.10 -10.21 -7.57
C HIS A 302 -0.60 -9.93 -7.73
N ILE A 303 -0.11 -8.87 -7.11
CA ILE A 303 1.29 -8.45 -7.16
C ILE A 303 1.77 -8.23 -5.73
N SER A 304 2.97 -8.66 -5.41
CA SER A 304 3.59 -8.53 -4.09
C SER A 304 4.99 -7.93 -4.19
N TRP A 305 5.48 -7.41 -3.08
CA TRP A 305 6.88 -7.09 -2.91
C TRP A 305 7.66 -8.38 -2.66
N MET A 306 8.70 -8.63 -3.47
CA MET A 306 9.67 -9.69 -3.25
C MET A 306 10.72 -9.18 -2.27
N GLY A 307 10.32 -9.06 -1.01
CA GLY A 307 11.09 -8.53 0.10
C GLY A 307 10.36 -8.75 1.43
N MET A 308 11.01 -8.36 2.53
CA MET A 308 10.45 -8.46 3.88
C MET A 308 10.91 -7.26 4.72
N PRO A 309 9.97 -6.51 5.35
CA PRO A 309 10.38 -5.40 6.23
C PRO A 309 11.02 -5.92 7.52
N ASP A 310 11.84 -5.06 8.15
CA ASP A 310 12.47 -5.31 9.45
C ASP A 310 13.32 -6.59 9.54
N CYS A 311 13.82 -7.09 8.41
CA CYS A 311 14.70 -8.25 8.36
C CYS A 311 16.15 -7.80 8.60
N GLU A 312 16.77 -8.25 9.70
CA GLU A 312 18.14 -7.87 10.08
C GLU A 312 19.22 -8.43 9.13
N GLU A 313 18.90 -9.48 8.38
CA GLU A 313 19.84 -10.16 7.48
C GLU A 313 19.69 -9.70 6.02
N TYR A 314 18.92 -8.66 5.78
CA TYR A 314 18.73 -8.13 4.43
C TYR A 314 20.01 -7.44 3.96
N THR A 315 20.78 -8.17 3.18
CA THR A 315 21.85 -7.58 2.36
C THR A 315 21.28 -7.33 0.96
N ASN A 316 20.98 -6.09 0.67
CA ASN A 316 20.62 -5.64 -0.67
C ASN A 316 21.79 -5.77 -1.65
#